data_1d1d9b6f2fd8a9846019541b4a0b41c8
#
_entry.id   1d1d9b6f2fd8a9846019541b4a0b41c8
#
_cell.length_a   1.000
_cell.length_b   1.000
_cell.length_c   1.000
_cell.angle_alpha   90.00
_cell.angle_beta   90.00
_cell.angle_gamma   90.00
#
_symmetry.space_group_name_H-M   'P 1'
#
loop_
_entity.id
_entity.type
_entity.pdbx_description
1 polymer ?
#
loop_
_entity_poly.entity_id
_entity_poly.type
_entity_poly.pdbx_seq_one_letter_code
_entity_poly.pdbx_strand_id
1 'polypeptide(L)'
;MGSESQGNQTDAQKDRDLFKATLPFGIESVKTSWWVVGSTFLLLLGALFGAALAPAWPIRLLFSVLSALLMVRAFIMYHDYMHNAILSRSRPAWWLFRLYSALALTPPRSWQKSHNFHHGHVGKIDAPSIGAFALMTTDMWREASFAKRVAYRVERHPLTVLGGYFTIFFLSVTLLPFLRNPSRHWDSLLVLLGHGTLIATLWILGGFDVAFYVVLLPMTIASAIGSYLFFAQHSFEDMHVLPTDTWTSRRAALESSSYLKLNKVMRWFTGNIGYHHIHHLNVRIPFYRLPEAMAAVPALQSPVTITLSLKDIRACFKCCLWDEGLQRMVSYREFTRAAAAV
;
A
#
# COMPACT_ATOMS: atom_id res chain seq x y z
N MET A 1 -0.28 -52.42 3.41
CA MET A 1 1.11 -52.00 3.38
C MET A 1 1.20 -50.87 2.36
N GLY A 2 1.59 -49.66 2.78
CA GLY A 2 1.72 -48.48 1.92
C GLY A 2 1.44 -47.20 2.69
N SER A 3 2.08 -47.02 3.88
CA SER A 3 2.15 -45.67 4.49
C SER A 3 3.23 -44.89 3.73
N GLU A 4 2.82 -44.12 2.74
CA GLU A 4 3.72 -43.15 2.11
C GLU A 4 4.21 -42.18 3.16
N SER A 5 5.51 -42.18 3.37
CA SER A 5 6.27 -41.22 4.15
C SER A 5 6.02 -39.80 3.56
N GLN A 6 5.13 -39.02 4.16
CA GLN A 6 5.15 -37.57 4.00
C GLN A 6 6.48 -37.12 4.60
N GLY A 7 7.51 -37.03 3.76
CA GLY A 7 8.83 -36.56 4.13
C GLY A 7 8.69 -35.13 4.67
N ASN A 8 9.32 -34.91 5.81
CA ASN A 8 9.32 -33.62 6.52
C ASN A 8 10.05 -32.57 5.66
N GLN A 9 9.31 -31.86 4.78
CA GLN A 9 9.88 -30.82 3.92
C GLN A 9 10.44 -29.68 4.78
N THR A 10 11.67 -29.27 4.48
CA THR A 10 12.26 -28.10 5.13
C THR A 10 11.46 -26.82 4.77
N ASP A 11 11.46 -25.82 5.64
CA ASP A 11 10.77 -24.54 5.36
C ASP A 11 11.28 -23.90 4.06
N ALA A 12 12.57 -23.99 3.78
CA ALA A 12 13.15 -23.53 2.51
C ALA A 12 12.60 -24.29 1.28
N GLN A 13 12.23 -25.56 1.42
CA GLN A 13 11.58 -26.31 0.34
C GLN A 13 10.13 -25.86 0.16
N LYS A 14 9.37 -25.69 1.26
CA LYS A 14 7.99 -25.15 1.22
C LYS A 14 7.95 -23.78 0.58
N ASP A 15 8.92 -22.91 0.90
CA ASP A 15 9.03 -21.56 0.32
C ASP A 15 9.24 -21.62 -1.19
N ARG A 16 10.17 -22.46 -1.65
CA ARG A 16 10.45 -22.65 -3.08
C ARG A 16 9.24 -23.21 -3.84
N ASP A 17 8.58 -24.19 -3.27
CA ASP A 17 7.46 -24.87 -3.94
C ASP A 17 6.25 -23.96 -4.04
N LEU A 18 5.93 -23.20 -2.98
CA LEU A 18 4.86 -22.21 -3.01
C LEU A 18 5.17 -21.08 -4.01
N PHE A 19 6.39 -20.54 -4.01
CA PHE A 19 6.78 -19.50 -4.97
C PHE A 19 6.67 -20.04 -6.42
N LYS A 20 7.16 -21.27 -6.69
CA LYS A 20 7.05 -21.91 -8.01
C LYS A 20 5.60 -22.07 -8.45
N ALA A 21 4.68 -22.43 -7.54
CA ALA A 21 3.26 -22.54 -7.85
C ALA A 21 2.64 -21.20 -8.29
N THR A 22 3.24 -20.07 -7.94
CA THR A 22 2.76 -18.74 -8.35
C THR A 22 3.34 -18.24 -9.67
N LEU A 23 4.43 -18.85 -10.18
CA LEU A 23 5.12 -18.38 -11.40
C LEU A 23 4.23 -18.27 -12.65
N PRO A 24 3.29 -19.22 -12.92
CA PRO A 24 2.41 -19.12 -14.10
C PRO A 24 1.54 -17.86 -14.10
N PHE A 25 1.21 -17.33 -12.92
CA PHE A 25 0.39 -16.11 -12.78
C PHE A 25 1.20 -14.83 -12.96
N GLY A 26 2.54 -14.89 -12.87
CA GLY A 26 3.44 -13.78 -13.14
C GLY A 26 3.64 -13.47 -14.64
N ILE A 27 3.04 -14.25 -15.53
CA ILE A 27 3.11 -14.02 -16.98
C ILE A 27 2.11 -12.95 -17.36
N GLU A 28 2.61 -11.80 -17.83
CA GLU A 28 1.81 -10.65 -18.24
C GLU A 28 1.07 -10.92 -19.58
N SER A 29 -0.18 -10.47 -19.68
CA SER A 29 -0.87 -10.25 -20.96
C SER A 29 -0.77 -8.76 -21.32
N VAL A 30 0.14 -8.40 -22.21
CA VAL A 30 0.37 -7.01 -22.64
C VAL A 30 -0.91 -6.35 -23.17
N LYS A 31 -1.74 -7.11 -23.92
CA LYS A 31 -3.05 -6.62 -24.42
C LYS A 31 -3.99 -6.27 -23.25
N THR A 32 -4.08 -7.16 -22.27
CA THR A 32 -4.89 -6.92 -21.06
C THR A 32 -4.36 -5.74 -20.26
N SER A 33 -3.04 -5.66 -20.07
CA SER A 33 -2.39 -4.54 -19.36
C SER A 33 -2.71 -3.20 -20.02
N TRP A 34 -2.58 -3.09 -21.33
CA TRP A 34 -2.93 -1.86 -22.05
C TRP A 34 -4.43 -1.54 -22.00
N TRP A 35 -5.29 -2.55 -22.07
CA TRP A 35 -6.73 -2.34 -21.94
C TRP A 35 -7.10 -1.78 -20.55
N VAL A 36 -6.60 -2.38 -19.48
CA VAL A 36 -6.92 -1.94 -18.12
C VAL A 36 -6.29 -0.58 -17.79
N VAL A 37 -5.06 -0.32 -18.22
CA VAL A 37 -4.40 0.97 -18.05
C VAL A 37 -5.12 2.04 -18.86
N GLY A 38 -5.29 1.83 -20.16
CA GLY A 38 -5.91 2.81 -21.07
C GLY A 38 -7.33 3.18 -20.65
N SER A 39 -8.18 2.17 -20.37
CA SER A 39 -9.56 2.43 -19.92
C SER A 39 -9.59 3.17 -18.57
N THR A 40 -8.71 2.85 -17.62
CA THR A 40 -8.65 3.54 -16.32
C THR A 40 -8.24 5.00 -16.47
N PHE A 41 -7.20 5.28 -17.27
CA PHE A 41 -6.75 6.66 -17.48
C PHE A 41 -7.78 7.48 -18.29
N LEU A 42 -8.46 6.86 -19.26
CA LEU A 42 -9.54 7.51 -20.00
C LEU A 42 -10.70 7.89 -19.07
N LEU A 43 -11.15 6.96 -18.22
CA LEU A 43 -12.19 7.22 -17.21
C LEU A 43 -11.73 8.29 -16.20
N LEU A 44 -10.48 8.24 -15.75
CA LEU A 44 -9.92 9.25 -14.85
C LEU A 44 -9.93 10.64 -15.49
N LEU A 45 -9.45 10.76 -16.72
CA LEU A 45 -9.50 12.02 -17.44
C LEU A 45 -10.94 12.52 -17.60
N GLY A 46 -11.89 11.67 -18.01
CA GLY A 46 -13.30 12.03 -18.10
C GLY A 46 -13.89 12.50 -16.76
N ALA A 47 -13.54 11.83 -15.66
CA ALA A 47 -13.98 12.25 -14.33
C ALA A 47 -13.35 13.60 -13.88
N LEU A 48 -12.05 13.82 -14.17
CA LEU A 48 -11.39 15.10 -13.89
C LEU A 48 -11.98 16.24 -14.73
N PHE A 49 -12.29 16.02 -16.01
CA PHE A 49 -13.02 16.98 -16.84
C PHE A 49 -14.42 17.27 -16.29
N GLY A 50 -15.15 16.22 -15.87
CA GLY A 50 -16.45 16.40 -15.21
C GLY A 50 -16.35 17.23 -13.93
N ALA A 51 -15.32 16.99 -13.10
CA ALA A 51 -15.06 17.78 -11.90
C ALA A 51 -14.72 19.25 -12.21
N ALA A 52 -14.00 19.52 -13.31
CA ALA A 52 -13.65 20.86 -13.74
C ALA A 52 -14.84 21.65 -14.30
N LEU A 53 -15.65 21.02 -15.16
CA LEU A 53 -16.59 21.71 -16.04
C LEU A 53 -18.06 21.60 -15.62
N ALA A 54 -18.41 20.70 -14.69
CA ALA A 54 -19.80 20.56 -14.26
C ALA A 54 -20.34 21.88 -13.65
N PRO A 55 -21.58 22.29 -13.99
CA PRO A 55 -22.10 23.60 -13.58
C PRO A 55 -22.44 23.66 -12.08
N ALA A 56 -22.76 22.53 -11.45
CA ALA A 56 -23.20 22.48 -10.06
C ALA A 56 -22.19 21.76 -9.15
N TRP A 57 -21.95 22.29 -7.97
CA TRP A 57 -21.01 21.72 -7.02
C TRP A 57 -21.28 20.26 -6.60
N PRO A 58 -22.55 19.75 -6.48
CA PRO A 58 -22.77 18.35 -6.15
C PRO A 58 -22.28 17.41 -7.25
N ILE A 59 -22.40 17.84 -8.52
CA ILE A 59 -21.90 17.07 -9.67
C ILE A 59 -20.37 17.10 -9.69
N ARG A 60 -19.74 18.25 -9.41
CA ARG A 60 -18.29 18.34 -9.24
C ARG A 60 -17.79 17.42 -8.12
N LEU A 61 -18.48 17.41 -6.98
CA LEU A 61 -18.17 16.52 -5.86
C LEU A 61 -18.25 15.05 -6.27
N LEU A 62 -19.30 14.64 -6.97
CA LEU A 62 -19.46 13.27 -7.48
C LEU A 62 -18.27 12.88 -8.38
N PHE A 63 -17.91 13.73 -9.35
CA PHE A 63 -16.77 13.50 -10.23
C PHE A 63 -15.43 13.52 -9.48
N SER A 64 -15.26 14.33 -8.44
CA SER A 64 -14.07 14.34 -7.60
C SER A 64 -13.92 13.02 -6.82
N VAL A 65 -15.01 12.50 -6.24
CA VAL A 65 -15.00 11.20 -5.56
C VAL A 65 -14.70 10.06 -6.55
N LEU A 66 -15.31 10.10 -7.74
CA LEU A 66 -15.01 9.13 -8.79
C LEU A 66 -13.55 9.22 -9.24
N SER A 67 -13.02 10.44 -9.41
CA SER A 67 -11.60 10.67 -9.72
C SER A 67 -10.69 10.08 -8.63
N ALA A 68 -11.02 10.28 -7.35
CA ALA A 68 -10.26 9.72 -6.24
C ALA A 68 -10.19 8.19 -6.30
N LEU A 69 -11.31 7.52 -6.53
CA LEU A 69 -11.37 6.06 -6.66
C LEU A 69 -10.57 5.58 -7.89
N LEU A 70 -10.65 6.30 -9.01
CA LEU A 70 -9.86 6.00 -10.21
C LEU A 70 -8.38 6.30 -10.01
N MET A 71 -8.00 7.30 -9.21
CA MET A 71 -6.62 7.53 -8.80
C MET A 71 -6.08 6.38 -7.97
N VAL A 72 -6.86 5.83 -7.02
CA VAL A 72 -6.44 4.61 -6.28
C VAL A 72 -6.18 3.47 -7.26
N ARG A 73 -7.07 3.25 -8.23
CA ARG A 73 -6.89 2.20 -9.23
C ARG A 73 -5.66 2.44 -10.11
N ALA A 74 -5.46 3.67 -10.59
CA ALA A 74 -4.29 4.05 -11.37
C ALA A 74 -2.99 3.89 -10.56
N PHE A 75 -3.05 4.14 -9.24
CA PHE A 75 -1.91 3.92 -8.34
C PHE A 75 -1.51 2.45 -8.26
N ILE A 76 -2.45 1.50 -8.24
CA ILE A 76 -2.11 0.08 -8.25
C ILE A 76 -1.49 -0.35 -9.59
N MET A 77 -1.91 0.25 -10.71
CA MET A 77 -1.26 0.02 -11.99
C MET A 77 0.17 0.60 -12.04
N TYR A 78 0.36 1.81 -11.49
CA TYR A 78 1.68 2.40 -11.31
C TYR A 78 2.58 1.53 -10.42
N HIS A 79 2.06 1.05 -9.32
CA HIS A 79 2.71 0.14 -8.38
C HIS A 79 3.17 -1.15 -9.08
N ASP A 80 2.30 -1.81 -9.84
CA ASP A 80 2.63 -3.03 -10.59
C ASP A 80 3.65 -2.75 -11.72
N TYR A 81 3.54 -1.59 -12.37
CA TYR A 81 4.56 -1.14 -13.32
C TYR A 81 5.93 -1.00 -12.64
N MET A 82 6.00 -0.44 -11.45
CA MET A 82 7.24 -0.28 -10.68
C MET A 82 7.83 -1.62 -10.20
N HIS A 83 7.01 -2.65 -10.03
CA HIS A 83 7.43 -4.03 -9.79
C HIS A 83 7.80 -4.79 -11.08
N ASN A 84 7.69 -4.15 -12.24
CA ASN A 84 7.83 -4.80 -13.56
C ASN A 84 6.84 -5.97 -13.77
N ALA A 85 5.69 -5.93 -13.15
CA ALA A 85 4.62 -6.90 -13.34
C ALA A 85 3.81 -6.62 -14.62
N ILE A 86 3.70 -5.34 -15.02
CA ILE A 86 3.01 -4.91 -16.24
C ILE A 86 3.85 -3.90 -17.03
N LEU A 87 3.78 -3.94 -18.37
CA LEU A 87 4.27 -2.96 -19.33
C LEU A 87 5.72 -2.48 -19.13
N SER A 88 6.57 -3.28 -18.49
CA SER A 88 7.91 -2.88 -18.04
C SER A 88 8.85 -2.45 -19.17
N ARG A 89 8.61 -2.90 -20.42
CA ARG A 89 9.40 -2.56 -21.60
C ARG A 89 8.76 -1.46 -22.47
N SER A 90 7.64 -0.88 -22.03
CA SER A 90 6.87 0.09 -22.81
C SER A 90 7.31 1.53 -22.56
N ARG A 91 7.81 2.23 -23.58
CA ARG A 91 8.11 3.67 -23.49
C ARG A 91 6.87 4.54 -23.26
N PRO A 92 5.71 4.30 -23.92
CA PRO A 92 4.48 5.03 -23.58
C PRO A 92 4.04 4.86 -22.13
N ALA A 93 4.11 3.64 -21.58
CA ALA A 93 3.79 3.40 -20.17
C ALA A 93 4.77 4.13 -19.24
N TRP A 94 6.05 4.19 -19.59
CA TRP A 94 7.07 4.93 -18.85
C TRP A 94 6.71 6.43 -18.71
N TRP A 95 6.30 7.08 -19.78
CA TRP A 95 5.87 8.49 -19.74
C TRP A 95 4.57 8.66 -18.98
N LEU A 96 3.57 7.82 -19.23
CA LEU A 96 2.28 7.86 -18.58
C LEU A 96 2.43 7.78 -17.05
N PHE A 97 3.19 6.80 -16.57
CA PHE A 97 3.35 6.60 -15.13
C PHE A 97 4.27 7.65 -14.47
N ARG A 98 5.17 8.28 -15.20
CA ARG A 98 5.93 9.43 -14.68
C ARG A 98 5.06 10.68 -14.56
N LEU A 99 4.20 10.95 -15.52
CA LEU A 99 3.21 12.02 -15.38
C LEU A 99 2.25 11.75 -14.21
N TYR A 100 1.77 10.52 -14.11
CA TYR A 100 0.94 10.10 -12.99
C TYR A 100 1.65 10.24 -11.64
N SER A 101 2.94 9.95 -11.57
CA SER A 101 3.72 10.07 -10.33
C SER A 101 3.75 11.50 -9.76
N ALA A 102 3.73 12.51 -10.62
CA ALA A 102 3.63 13.91 -10.20
C ALA A 102 2.25 14.22 -9.59
N LEU A 103 1.17 13.71 -10.20
CA LEU A 103 -0.17 13.84 -9.63
C LEU A 103 -0.27 13.12 -8.27
N ALA A 104 0.25 11.90 -8.17
CA ALA A 104 0.15 11.04 -7.00
C ALA A 104 1.20 11.31 -5.89
N LEU A 105 2.11 12.27 -6.06
CA LEU A 105 3.22 12.56 -5.14
C LEU A 105 4.05 11.31 -4.78
N THR A 106 4.39 10.51 -5.79
CA THR A 106 5.15 9.27 -5.63
C THR A 106 6.39 9.27 -6.54
N PRO A 107 7.50 9.89 -6.11
CA PRO A 107 8.73 9.97 -6.90
C PRO A 107 9.21 8.57 -7.30
N PRO A 108 9.32 8.25 -8.61
CA PRO A 108 9.48 6.87 -9.05
C PRO A 108 10.69 6.14 -8.48
N ARG A 109 11.86 6.78 -8.46
CA ARG A 109 13.11 6.16 -7.96
C ARG A 109 13.09 6.00 -6.44
N SER A 110 12.69 7.08 -5.74
CA SER A 110 12.65 7.09 -4.27
C SER A 110 11.61 6.12 -3.74
N TRP A 111 10.41 6.17 -4.33
CA TRP A 111 9.30 5.30 -3.94
C TRP A 111 9.62 3.83 -4.24
N GLN A 112 10.06 3.49 -5.46
CA GLN A 112 10.39 2.10 -5.83
C GLN A 112 11.42 1.49 -4.88
N LYS A 113 12.45 2.28 -4.52
CA LYS A 113 13.50 1.80 -3.63
C LYS A 113 13.00 1.50 -2.22
N SER A 114 12.22 2.42 -1.63
CA SER A 114 11.64 2.23 -0.30
C SER A 114 10.60 1.10 -0.30
N HIS A 115 9.80 1.00 -1.36
CA HIS A 115 8.78 -0.03 -1.49
C HIS A 115 9.37 -1.44 -1.72
N ASN A 116 10.42 -1.56 -2.53
CA ASN A 116 11.15 -2.82 -2.67
C ASN A 116 11.85 -3.23 -1.35
N PHE A 117 12.33 -2.25 -0.57
CA PHE A 117 12.86 -2.53 0.76
C PHE A 117 11.77 -3.08 1.68
N HIS A 118 10.58 -2.49 1.68
CA HIS A 118 9.42 -2.98 2.42
C HIS A 118 9.10 -4.44 2.06
N HIS A 119 9.01 -4.80 0.79
CA HIS A 119 8.77 -6.19 0.37
C HIS A 119 9.81 -7.19 0.88
N GLY A 120 11.07 -6.77 0.95
CA GLY A 120 12.15 -7.61 1.46
C GLY A 120 12.25 -7.68 3.00
N HIS A 121 11.45 -6.89 3.73
CA HIS A 121 11.60 -6.76 5.19
C HIS A 121 10.27 -6.70 5.96
N VAL A 122 9.14 -6.89 5.30
CA VAL A 122 7.83 -6.86 5.95
C VAL A 122 7.75 -7.88 7.06
N GLY A 123 7.23 -7.48 8.22
CA GLY A 123 7.09 -8.34 9.39
C GLY A 123 8.41 -8.73 10.07
N LYS A 124 9.56 -8.18 9.67
CA LYS A 124 10.85 -8.46 10.26
C LYS A 124 11.12 -7.49 11.42
N ILE A 125 11.33 -8.03 12.63
CA ILE A 125 11.41 -7.23 13.86
C ILE A 125 12.57 -6.23 13.89
N ASP A 126 13.75 -6.65 13.41
CA ASP A 126 14.99 -5.87 13.48
C ASP A 126 15.18 -4.95 12.27
N ALA A 127 14.22 -4.93 11.33
CA ALA A 127 14.36 -4.13 10.13
C ALA A 127 13.94 -2.68 10.37
N PRO A 128 14.67 -1.70 9.80
CA PRO A 128 14.22 -0.32 9.83
C PRO A 128 12.91 -0.16 9.05
N SER A 129 12.02 0.70 9.55
CA SER A 129 10.70 0.96 8.94
C SER A 129 10.80 1.83 7.69
N ILE A 130 11.49 1.36 6.66
CA ILE A 130 11.64 2.05 5.38
C ILE A 130 10.53 1.60 4.43
N GLY A 131 9.71 2.54 3.98
CA GLY A 131 8.57 2.25 3.10
C GLY A 131 7.43 1.51 3.80
N ALA A 132 7.38 1.54 5.14
CA ALA A 132 6.35 0.94 5.98
C ALA A 132 6.06 1.83 7.19
N PHE A 133 4.90 1.65 7.81
CA PHE A 133 4.64 2.23 9.13
C PHE A 133 5.54 1.56 10.18
N ALA A 134 6.08 2.35 11.09
CA ALA A 134 6.94 1.85 12.14
C ALA A 134 6.25 0.76 12.98
N LEU A 135 7.03 -0.24 13.39
CA LEU A 135 6.63 -1.32 14.27
C LEU A 135 7.53 -1.35 15.50
N MET A 136 6.95 -1.51 16.68
CA MET A 136 7.67 -1.70 17.93
C MET A 136 7.12 -2.91 18.67
N THR A 137 8.03 -3.65 19.32
CA THR A 137 7.63 -4.62 20.35
C THR A 137 7.25 -3.91 21.64
N THR A 138 6.63 -4.65 22.56
CA THR A 138 6.35 -4.16 23.93
C THR A 138 7.65 -3.78 24.65
N ASP A 139 8.74 -4.50 24.43
CA ASP A 139 10.05 -4.21 25.04
C ASP A 139 10.72 -3.00 24.41
N MET A 140 10.74 -2.90 23.07
CA MET A 140 11.21 -1.69 22.39
C MET A 140 10.44 -0.44 22.84
N TRP A 141 9.14 -0.59 23.14
CA TRP A 141 8.31 0.49 23.66
C TRP A 141 8.69 0.87 25.09
N ARG A 142 8.97 -0.11 25.97
CA ARG A 142 9.43 0.16 27.37
C ARG A 142 10.76 0.93 27.39
N GLU A 143 11.67 0.58 26.51
CA GLU A 143 13.01 1.20 26.43
C GLU A 143 13.03 2.54 25.65
N ALA A 144 11.99 2.80 24.85
CA ALA A 144 11.93 4.00 24.01
C ALA A 144 11.86 5.29 24.85
N SER A 145 12.60 6.33 24.44
CA SER A 145 12.45 7.67 24.98
C SER A 145 11.03 8.22 24.78
N PHE A 146 10.66 9.20 25.59
CA PHE A 146 9.34 9.88 25.44
C PHE A 146 9.14 10.40 24.01
N ALA A 147 10.13 11.08 23.44
CA ALA A 147 10.08 11.61 22.08
C ALA A 147 9.85 10.50 21.04
N LYS A 148 10.53 9.36 21.18
CA LYS A 148 10.36 8.21 20.28
C LYS A 148 8.96 7.59 20.39
N ARG A 149 8.42 7.49 21.61
CA ARG A 149 7.03 7.02 21.83
C ARG A 149 6.01 7.98 21.23
N VAL A 150 6.20 9.29 21.37
CA VAL A 150 5.32 10.30 20.75
C VAL A 150 5.38 10.19 19.23
N ALA A 151 6.57 10.16 18.64
CA ALA A 151 6.74 10.02 17.20
C ALA A 151 6.03 8.76 16.65
N TYR A 152 6.22 7.62 17.32
CA TYR A 152 5.56 6.37 16.97
C TYR A 152 4.03 6.46 17.03
N ARG A 153 3.47 7.06 18.09
CA ARG A 153 2.01 7.28 18.21
C ARG A 153 1.48 8.20 17.12
N VAL A 154 2.20 9.27 16.82
CA VAL A 154 1.81 10.23 15.76
C VAL A 154 1.82 9.54 14.41
N GLU A 155 2.85 8.76 14.08
CA GLU A 155 2.95 8.05 12.82
C GLU A 155 1.77 7.10 12.58
N ARG A 156 1.33 6.38 13.61
CA ARG A 156 0.24 5.39 13.54
C ARG A 156 -1.14 5.97 13.88
N HIS A 157 -1.22 7.27 14.15
CA HIS A 157 -2.49 7.89 14.52
C HIS A 157 -3.47 7.92 13.33
N PRO A 158 -4.78 7.68 13.54
CA PRO A 158 -5.76 7.72 12.46
C PRO A 158 -5.72 9.00 11.63
N LEU A 159 -5.52 10.17 12.25
CA LEU A 159 -5.41 11.43 11.52
C LEU A 159 -4.16 11.49 10.63
N THR A 160 -3.05 10.90 11.04
CA THR A 160 -1.84 10.81 10.21
C THR A 160 -2.07 9.89 9.03
N VAL A 161 -2.65 8.71 9.26
CA VAL A 161 -2.94 7.74 8.20
C VAL A 161 -3.98 8.28 7.22
N LEU A 162 -5.11 8.81 7.72
CA LEU A 162 -6.18 9.33 6.87
C LEU A 162 -5.87 10.70 6.28
N GLY A 163 -4.99 11.49 6.91
CA GLY A 163 -4.41 12.72 6.36
C GLY A 163 -3.29 12.46 5.35
N GLY A 164 -3.22 11.26 4.79
CA GLY A 164 -2.12 10.72 3.98
C GLY A 164 -1.65 11.62 2.84
N TYR A 165 -2.49 12.49 2.29
CA TYR A 165 -2.05 13.44 1.27
C TYR A 165 -0.88 14.31 1.76
N PHE A 166 -1.03 14.92 2.95
CA PHE A 166 0.00 15.79 3.52
C PHE A 166 1.05 15.01 4.30
N THR A 167 0.64 14.07 5.13
CA THR A 167 1.51 13.38 6.09
C THR A 167 2.38 12.30 5.44
N ILE A 168 1.80 11.50 4.55
CA ILE A 168 2.46 10.36 3.92
C ILE A 168 3.03 10.79 2.56
N PHE A 169 2.18 11.14 1.59
CA PHE A 169 2.63 11.35 0.22
C PHE A 169 3.45 12.63 0.04
N PHE A 170 2.95 13.78 0.54
CA PHE A 170 3.70 15.02 0.44
C PHE A 170 4.93 15.01 1.35
N LEU A 171 4.75 14.79 2.65
CA LEU A 171 5.83 14.94 3.64
C LEU A 171 6.78 13.74 3.64
N SER A 172 6.27 12.52 3.96
CA SER A 172 7.13 11.36 4.23
C SER A 172 7.72 10.74 2.97
N VAL A 173 6.96 10.64 1.88
CA VAL A 173 7.38 9.98 0.64
C VAL A 173 8.14 10.94 -0.28
N THR A 174 7.77 12.23 -0.30
CA THR A 174 8.30 13.16 -1.30
C THR A 174 9.25 14.21 -0.70
N LEU A 175 8.81 15.01 0.27
CA LEU A 175 9.58 16.16 0.76
C LEU A 175 10.76 15.76 1.65
N LEU A 176 10.54 14.95 2.69
CA LEU A 176 11.60 14.59 3.63
C LEU A 176 12.76 13.81 3.00
N PRO A 177 12.56 12.84 2.09
CA PRO A 177 13.66 12.21 1.38
C PRO A 177 14.50 13.22 0.58
N PHE A 178 13.86 14.17 -0.11
CA PHE A 178 14.56 15.23 -0.82
C PHE A 178 15.37 16.11 0.12
N LEU A 179 14.79 16.60 1.21
CA LEU A 179 15.49 17.46 2.17
C LEU A 179 16.69 16.76 2.85
N ARG A 180 16.58 15.45 3.11
CA ARG A 180 17.66 14.65 3.72
C ARG A 180 18.81 14.37 2.76
N ASN A 181 18.53 14.15 1.48
CA ASN A 181 19.56 13.88 0.47
C ASN A 181 19.09 14.31 -0.92
N PRO A 182 19.21 15.60 -1.27
CA PRO A 182 18.71 16.15 -2.54
C PRO A 182 19.31 15.48 -3.79
N SER A 183 20.60 15.17 -3.77
CA SER A 183 21.28 14.56 -4.91
C SER A 183 20.76 13.15 -5.23
N ARG A 184 20.38 12.40 -4.20
CA ARG A 184 19.85 11.04 -4.33
C ARG A 184 18.36 11.02 -4.69
N HIS A 185 17.61 12.01 -4.21
CA HIS A 185 16.16 12.12 -4.32
C HIS A 185 15.72 13.30 -5.21
N TRP A 186 16.49 13.60 -6.26
CA TRP A 186 16.19 14.70 -7.18
C TRP A 186 14.85 14.55 -7.89
N ASP A 187 14.38 13.30 -8.11
CA ASP A 187 13.07 13.00 -8.66
C ASP A 187 11.91 13.46 -7.77
N SER A 188 12.13 13.55 -6.45
CA SER A 188 11.18 14.15 -5.51
C SER A 188 10.95 15.63 -5.80
N LEU A 189 12.02 16.39 -6.14
CA LEU A 189 11.87 17.80 -6.53
C LEU A 189 11.03 17.94 -7.80
N LEU A 190 11.27 17.10 -8.80
CA LEU A 190 10.47 17.14 -10.05
C LEU A 190 8.99 16.84 -9.77
N VAL A 191 8.70 15.89 -8.89
CA VAL A 191 7.33 15.55 -8.49
C VAL A 191 6.68 16.70 -7.72
N LEU A 192 7.38 17.34 -6.78
CA LEU A 192 6.89 18.50 -6.05
C LEU A 192 6.59 19.68 -6.98
N LEU A 193 7.52 19.99 -7.89
CA LEU A 193 7.34 21.07 -8.87
C LEU A 193 6.19 20.75 -9.82
N GLY A 194 6.10 19.52 -10.35
CA GLY A 194 5.03 19.10 -11.24
C GLY A 194 3.66 19.18 -10.57
N HIS A 195 3.56 18.69 -9.32
CA HIS A 195 2.31 18.76 -8.55
C HIS A 195 1.90 20.20 -8.24
N GLY A 196 2.84 21.01 -7.74
CA GLY A 196 2.59 22.43 -7.46
C GLY A 196 2.22 23.24 -8.72
N THR A 197 2.91 22.99 -9.83
CA THR A 197 2.59 23.63 -11.12
C THR A 197 1.20 23.23 -11.60
N LEU A 198 0.81 21.95 -11.48
CA LEU A 198 -0.54 21.50 -11.83
C LEU A 198 -1.60 22.25 -11.03
N ILE A 199 -1.45 22.33 -9.71
CA ILE A 199 -2.40 23.06 -8.84
C ILE A 199 -2.44 24.55 -9.21
N ALA A 200 -1.28 25.19 -9.34
CA ALA A 200 -1.18 26.61 -9.70
C ALA A 200 -1.82 26.92 -11.06
N THR A 201 -1.56 26.08 -12.07
CA THR A 201 -2.14 26.23 -13.41
C THR A 201 -3.66 26.12 -13.37
N LEU A 202 -4.20 25.12 -12.69
CA LEU A 202 -5.65 24.94 -12.56
C LEU A 202 -6.30 26.11 -11.79
N TRP A 203 -5.61 26.61 -10.75
CA TRP A 203 -6.09 27.75 -9.98
C TRP A 203 -6.09 29.06 -10.82
N ILE A 204 -5.00 29.33 -11.53
CA ILE A 204 -4.86 30.55 -12.35
C ILE A 204 -5.87 30.54 -13.52
N LEU A 205 -6.03 29.40 -14.20
CA LEU A 205 -6.88 29.31 -15.39
C LEU A 205 -8.36 29.06 -15.08
N GLY A 206 -8.66 28.33 -14.01
CA GLY A 206 -10.02 27.89 -13.69
C GLY A 206 -10.55 28.36 -12.32
N GLY A 207 -9.74 29.07 -11.53
CA GLY A 207 -10.07 29.46 -10.17
C GLY A 207 -9.81 28.36 -9.14
N PHE A 208 -9.91 28.74 -7.85
CA PHE A 208 -9.67 27.84 -6.72
C PHE A 208 -10.58 26.60 -6.76
N ASP A 209 -11.85 26.75 -7.14
CA ASP A 209 -12.81 25.64 -7.24
C ASP A 209 -12.33 24.54 -8.18
N VAL A 210 -11.77 24.90 -9.34
CA VAL A 210 -11.24 23.93 -10.29
C VAL A 210 -10.06 23.19 -9.68
N ALA A 211 -9.09 23.91 -9.09
CA ALA A 211 -7.95 23.28 -8.42
C ALA A 211 -8.41 22.36 -7.26
N PHE A 212 -9.42 22.79 -6.50
CA PHE A 212 -9.98 22.04 -5.38
C PHE A 212 -10.63 20.72 -5.86
N TYR A 213 -11.61 20.80 -6.80
CA TYR A 213 -12.36 19.61 -7.22
C TYR A 213 -11.56 18.68 -8.14
N VAL A 214 -10.55 19.18 -8.85
CA VAL A 214 -9.75 18.37 -9.80
C VAL A 214 -8.53 17.74 -9.15
N VAL A 215 -7.90 18.39 -8.16
CA VAL A 215 -6.67 17.87 -7.55
C VAL A 215 -6.79 17.72 -6.04
N LEU A 216 -7.09 18.81 -5.30
CA LEU A 216 -6.95 18.77 -3.84
C LEU A 216 -7.89 17.77 -3.18
N LEU A 217 -9.17 17.80 -3.54
CA LEU A 217 -10.17 16.90 -2.97
C LEU A 217 -9.97 15.43 -3.42
N PRO A 218 -9.81 15.12 -4.73
CA PRO A 218 -9.54 13.75 -5.16
C PRO A 218 -8.25 13.19 -4.55
N MET A 219 -7.17 13.96 -4.48
CA MET A 219 -5.92 13.53 -3.86
C MET A 219 -6.08 13.28 -2.36
N THR A 220 -6.82 14.12 -1.65
CA THR A 220 -7.09 13.91 -0.22
C THR A 220 -7.82 12.58 0.01
N ILE A 221 -8.87 12.31 -0.76
CA ILE A 221 -9.65 11.07 -0.65
C ILE A 221 -8.82 9.86 -1.09
N ALA A 222 -8.15 9.93 -2.25
CA ALA A 222 -7.34 8.83 -2.78
C ALA A 222 -6.20 8.47 -1.84
N SER A 223 -5.52 9.49 -1.29
CA SER A 223 -4.42 9.29 -0.34
C SER A 223 -4.89 8.72 0.99
N ALA A 224 -6.05 9.15 1.49
CA ALA A 224 -6.65 8.58 2.70
C ALA A 224 -6.96 7.09 2.51
N ILE A 225 -7.57 6.73 1.38
CA ILE A 225 -7.86 5.33 1.03
C ILE A 225 -6.53 4.55 0.88
N GLY A 226 -5.60 5.04 0.07
CA GLY A 226 -4.32 4.36 -0.20
C GLY A 226 -3.49 4.14 1.06
N SER A 227 -3.34 5.17 1.91
CA SER A 227 -2.61 5.06 3.18
C SER A 227 -3.29 4.09 4.14
N TYR A 228 -4.63 4.12 4.23
CA TYR A 228 -5.36 3.19 5.08
C TYR A 228 -5.23 1.74 4.58
N LEU A 229 -5.38 1.50 3.28
CA LEU A 229 -5.20 0.16 2.71
C LEU A 229 -3.82 -0.40 3.04
N PHE A 230 -2.78 0.39 2.82
CA PHE A 230 -1.41 0.00 3.13
C PHE A 230 -1.21 -0.24 4.65
N PHE A 231 -1.72 0.65 5.50
CA PHE A 231 -1.66 0.50 6.96
C PHE A 231 -2.37 -0.76 7.44
N ALA A 232 -3.63 -0.96 7.05
CA ALA A 232 -4.47 -2.04 7.55
C ALA A 232 -3.95 -3.42 7.14
N GLN A 233 -3.38 -3.54 5.94
CA GLN A 233 -2.84 -4.80 5.43
C GLN A 233 -1.58 -5.29 6.17
N HIS A 234 -0.97 -4.42 7.01
CA HIS A 234 0.19 -4.71 7.86
C HIS A 234 -0.03 -4.26 9.32
N SER A 235 -1.29 -4.12 9.76
CA SER A 235 -1.64 -3.71 11.13
C SER A 235 -2.96 -4.35 11.53
N PHE A 236 -2.93 -5.64 11.83
CA PHE A 236 -4.10 -6.44 12.23
C PHE A 236 -3.74 -7.34 13.42
N GLU A 237 -4.72 -7.84 14.16
CA GLU A 237 -4.53 -8.51 15.45
C GLU A 237 -3.65 -9.76 15.31
N ASP A 238 -3.95 -10.60 14.32
CA ASP A 238 -3.24 -11.86 14.06
C ASP A 238 -2.01 -11.69 13.13
N MET A 239 -1.50 -10.46 12.99
CA MET A 239 -0.25 -10.21 12.28
C MET A 239 0.91 -10.79 13.10
N HIS A 240 1.77 -11.58 12.45
CA HIS A 240 3.00 -12.05 13.06
C HIS A 240 4.18 -11.15 12.71
N VAL A 241 5.03 -10.90 13.69
CA VAL A 241 6.33 -10.25 13.53
C VAL A 241 7.41 -11.30 13.75
N LEU A 242 8.31 -11.42 12.82
CA LEU A 242 9.23 -12.54 12.72
C LEU A 242 10.66 -12.10 13.10
N PRO A 243 11.34 -12.85 13.97
CA PRO A 243 12.78 -12.70 14.19
C PRO A 243 13.58 -12.94 12.90
N THR A 244 14.76 -12.30 12.80
CA THR A 244 15.58 -12.36 11.58
C THR A 244 15.99 -13.77 11.17
N ASP A 245 16.25 -14.65 12.13
CA ASP A 245 16.67 -16.05 11.92
C ASP A 245 15.55 -16.96 11.40
N THR A 246 14.31 -16.65 11.73
CA THR A 246 13.12 -17.43 11.28
C THR A 246 12.33 -16.73 10.18
N TRP A 247 12.73 -15.52 9.77
CA TRP A 247 12.08 -14.77 8.73
C TRP A 247 12.30 -15.42 7.35
N THR A 248 11.22 -15.65 6.63
CA THR A 248 11.25 -16.04 5.21
C THR A 248 10.25 -15.23 4.43
N SER A 249 10.45 -15.07 3.12
CA SER A 249 9.53 -14.33 2.25
C SER A 249 8.11 -14.95 2.27
N ARG A 250 7.99 -16.28 2.34
CA ARG A 250 6.71 -16.97 2.46
C ARG A 250 6.00 -16.65 3.78
N ARG A 251 6.72 -16.78 4.90
CA ARG A 251 6.13 -16.49 6.22
C ARG A 251 5.70 -15.03 6.30
N ALA A 252 6.55 -14.11 5.88
CA ALA A 252 6.24 -12.68 5.83
C ALA A 252 4.99 -12.40 4.97
N ALA A 253 4.88 -13.02 3.80
CA ALA A 253 3.72 -12.87 2.93
C ALA A 253 2.42 -13.41 3.57
N LEU A 254 2.47 -14.58 4.20
CA LEU A 254 1.27 -15.25 4.71
C LEU A 254 0.89 -14.84 6.15
N GLU A 255 1.88 -14.48 6.98
CA GLU A 255 1.71 -14.21 8.40
C GLU A 255 1.76 -12.71 8.74
N SER A 256 2.48 -11.88 7.94
CA SER A 256 2.63 -10.43 8.19
C SER A 256 1.88 -9.57 7.17
N SER A 257 1.13 -10.18 6.26
CA SER A 257 0.27 -9.49 5.28
C SER A 257 -1.11 -10.13 5.23
N SER A 258 -2.16 -9.32 5.19
CA SER A 258 -3.53 -9.81 5.23
C SER A 258 -4.17 -9.91 3.84
N TYR A 259 -5.32 -10.60 3.77
CA TYR A 259 -6.28 -10.47 2.70
C TYR A 259 -7.37 -9.46 3.11
N LEU A 260 -7.43 -8.32 2.44
CA LEU A 260 -8.53 -7.38 2.62
C LEU A 260 -9.70 -7.77 1.71
N LYS A 261 -10.73 -8.37 2.32
CA LYS A 261 -11.93 -8.80 1.60
C LYS A 261 -12.82 -7.61 1.26
N LEU A 262 -12.97 -7.35 -0.03
CA LEU A 262 -13.75 -6.25 -0.58
C LEU A 262 -14.89 -6.77 -1.45
N ASN A 263 -15.98 -5.98 -1.57
CA ASN A 263 -17.01 -6.24 -2.58
C ASN A 263 -16.48 -6.04 -4.01
N LYS A 264 -17.20 -6.48 -5.01
CA LYS A 264 -16.76 -6.46 -6.43
C LYS A 264 -16.40 -5.05 -6.91
N VAL A 265 -17.16 -4.04 -6.50
CA VAL A 265 -16.95 -2.63 -6.90
C VAL A 265 -15.66 -2.08 -6.30
N MET A 266 -15.50 -2.16 -4.97
CA MET A 266 -14.29 -1.70 -4.30
C MET A 266 -13.05 -2.48 -4.74
N ARG A 267 -13.18 -3.79 -4.96
CA ARG A 267 -12.09 -4.61 -5.50
C ARG A 267 -11.66 -4.14 -6.89
N TRP A 268 -12.59 -3.70 -7.74
CA TRP A 268 -12.25 -3.11 -9.04
C TRP A 268 -11.50 -1.79 -8.90
N PHE A 269 -11.98 -0.86 -8.06
CA PHE A 269 -11.30 0.42 -7.82
C PHE A 269 -9.94 0.28 -7.14
N THR A 270 -9.76 -0.71 -6.28
CA THR A 270 -8.49 -0.97 -5.60
C THR A 270 -7.56 -1.92 -6.37
N GLY A 271 -7.86 -2.23 -7.65
CA GLY A 271 -7.01 -3.09 -8.48
C GLY A 271 -6.65 -4.42 -7.81
N ASN A 272 -7.60 -5.06 -7.15
CA ASN A 272 -7.38 -6.33 -6.43
C ASN A 272 -6.25 -6.30 -5.37
N ILE A 273 -5.72 -5.14 -4.95
CA ILE A 273 -4.61 -5.09 -3.98
C ILE A 273 -4.98 -5.69 -2.61
N GLY A 274 -6.26 -5.94 -2.38
CA GLY A 274 -6.71 -6.70 -1.20
C GLY A 274 -6.12 -8.10 -1.09
N TYR A 275 -5.70 -8.71 -2.19
CA TYR A 275 -4.93 -9.97 -2.21
C TYR A 275 -3.46 -9.75 -1.85
N HIS A 276 -3.20 -9.00 -0.80
CA HIS A 276 -1.90 -8.43 -0.49
C HIS A 276 -0.86 -9.47 -0.07
N HIS A 277 -1.28 -10.52 0.62
CA HIS A 277 -0.44 -11.67 0.95
C HIS A 277 0.13 -12.37 -0.31
N ILE A 278 -0.65 -12.44 -1.40
CA ILE A 278 -0.19 -13.01 -2.68
C ILE A 278 0.78 -12.05 -3.36
N HIS A 279 0.46 -10.74 -3.33
CA HIS A 279 1.34 -9.71 -3.87
C HIS A 279 2.70 -9.70 -3.16
N HIS A 280 2.74 -9.82 -1.82
CA HIS A 280 3.99 -9.95 -1.06
C HIS A 280 4.76 -11.22 -1.36
N LEU A 281 4.08 -12.33 -1.67
CA LEU A 281 4.73 -13.58 -2.03
C LEU A 281 5.39 -13.49 -3.41
N ASN A 282 4.72 -12.87 -4.40
CA ASN A 282 5.22 -12.73 -5.76
C ASN A 282 4.73 -11.43 -6.40
N VAL A 283 5.52 -10.37 -6.27
CA VAL A 283 5.25 -9.03 -6.82
C VAL A 283 5.15 -8.96 -8.35
N ARG A 284 5.52 -10.05 -9.05
CA ARG A 284 5.46 -10.14 -10.52
C ARG A 284 4.07 -10.53 -11.02
N ILE A 285 3.15 -10.93 -10.15
CA ILE A 285 1.77 -11.25 -10.54
C ILE A 285 1.02 -9.94 -10.81
N PRO A 286 0.58 -9.70 -12.05
CA PRO A 286 -0.25 -8.55 -12.35
C PRO A 286 -1.51 -8.51 -11.50
N PHE A 287 -1.91 -7.34 -11.01
CA PHE A 287 -3.05 -7.18 -10.11
C PHE A 287 -4.33 -7.85 -10.59
N TYR A 288 -4.54 -7.92 -11.90
CA TYR A 288 -5.73 -8.55 -12.49
C TYR A 288 -5.68 -10.10 -12.45
N ARG A 289 -4.52 -10.70 -12.15
CA ARG A 289 -4.34 -12.15 -11.98
C ARG A 289 -4.25 -12.62 -10.52
N LEU A 290 -4.18 -11.71 -9.54
CA LEU A 290 -4.15 -12.07 -8.12
C LEU A 290 -5.33 -12.97 -7.68
N PRO A 291 -6.60 -12.70 -8.10
CA PRO A 291 -7.72 -13.58 -7.79
C PRO A 291 -7.58 -14.98 -8.39
N GLU A 292 -7.00 -15.10 -9.60
CA GLU A 292 -6.72 -16.37 -10.27
C GLU A 292 -5.70 -17.20 -9.49
N ALA A 293 -4.61 -16.54 -9.05
CA ALA A 293 -3.57 -17.18 -8.23
C ALA A 293 -4.15 -17.72 -6.91
N MET A 294 -5.00 -16.93 -6.21
CA MET A 294 -5.67 -17.38 -4.99
C MET A 294 -6.57 -18.60 -5.23
N ALA A 295 -7.32 -18.61 -6.32
CA ALA A 295 -8.23 -19.72 -6.63
C ALA A 295 -7.49 -21.02 -6.98
N ALA A 296 -6.32 -20.91 -7.61
CA ALA A 296 -5.59 -22.05 -8.13
C ALA A 296 -4.57 -22.66 -7.14
N VAL A 297 -4.10 -21.88 -6.14
CA VAL A 297 -3.05 -22.33 -5.21
C VAL A 297 -3.64 -22.55 -3.82
N PRO A 298 -3.87 -23.79 -3.38
CA PRO A 298 -4.53 -24.09 -2.10
C PRO A 298 -3.89 -23.42 -0.88
N ALA A 299 -2.56 -23.33 -0.83
CA ALA A 299 -1.83 -22.69 0.27
C ALA A 299 -2.09 -21.18 0.42
N LEU A 300 -2.72 -20.53 -0.57
CA LEU A 300 -3.08 -19.12 -0.54
C LEU A 300 -4.53 -18.87 -0.09
N GLN A 301 -5.33 -19.92 0.08
CA GLN A 301 -6.79 -19.80 0.28
C GLN A 301 -7.22 -19.58 1.73
N SER A 302 -6.30 -19.64 2.68
CA SER A 302 -6.59 -19.45 4.11
C SER A 302 -5.78 -18.30 4.72
N PRO A 303 -5.80 -17.09 4.13
CA PRO A 303 -5.09 -15.93 4.68
C PRO A 303 -5.81 -15.36 5.90
N VAL A 304 -5.09 -14.64 6.75
CA VAL A 304 -5.73 -13.75 7.71
C VAL A 304 -6.53 -12.70 6.96
N THR A 305 -7.82 -12.62 7.26
CA THR A 305 -8.77 -11.80 6.50
C THR A 305 -9.27 -10.63 7.33
N ILE A 306 -9.15 -9.42 6.78
CA ILE A 306 -9.74 -8.19 7.32
C ILE A 306 -10.78 -7.62 6.34
N THR A 307 -11.66 -6.74 6.83
CA THR A 307 -12.69 -6.07 6.01
C THR A 307 -12.69 -4.56 6.24
N LEU A 308 -13.52 -3.82 5.47
CA LEU A 308 -13.80 -2.40 5.73
C LEU A 308 -14.96 -2.19 6.73
N SER A 309 -15.25 -3.18 7.58
CA SER A 309 -16.20 -2.98 8.67
C SER A 309 -15.63 -1.98 9.70
N LEU A 310 -16.49 -1.19 10.34
CA LEU A 310 -16.04 -0.27 11.39
C LEU A 310 -15.36 -1.02 12.56
N LYS A 311 -15.69 -2.29 12.78
CA LYS A 311 -15.05 -3.16 13.75
C LYS A 311 -13.59 -3.41 13.37
N ASP A 312 -13.33 -3.85 12.14
CA ASP A 312 -11.99 -4.17 11.66
C ASP A 312 -11.12 -2.91 11.50
N ILE A 313 -11.72 -1.81 11.01
CA ILE A 313 -11.02 -0.52 10.94
C ILE A 313 -10.53 -0.09 12.34
N ARG A 314 -11.40 -0.18 13.35
CA ARG A 314 -11.02 0.15 14.72
C ARG A 314 -10.00 -0.83 15.29
N ALA A 315 -10.11 -2.11 14.97
CA ALA A 315 -9.14 -3.12 15.38
C ALA A 315 -7.74 -2.83 14.79
N CYS A 316 -7.64 -2.55 13.49
CA CYS A 316 -6.37 -2.19 12.85
C CYS A 316 -5.69 -0.99 13.53
N PHE A 317 -6.44 0.07 13.85
CA PHE A 317 -5.88 1.24 14.56
C PHE A 317 -5.54 0.98 16.05
N LYS A 318 -6.09 -0.07 16.66
CA LYS A 318 -5.74 -0.49 18.01
C LYS A 318 -4.53 -1.41 18.07
N CYS A 319 -4.17 -2.07 16.97
CA CYS A 319 -2.98 -2.92 16.85
C CYS A 319 -1.72 -2.06 16.80
N CYS A 320 -1.15 -1.75 17.99
CA CYS A 320 -0.10 -0.75 18.11
C CYS A 320 1.28 -1.35 18.41
N LEU A 321 1.37 -2.40 19.22
CA LEU A 321 2.62 -3.00 19.67
C LEU A 321 2.58 -4.51 19.42
N TRP A 322 3.72 -5.08 19.07
CA TRP A 322 3.87 -6.53 19.01
C TRP A 322 4.24 -7.07 20.37
N ASP A 323 3.48 -8.01 20.88
CA ASP A 323 3.77 -8.69 22.14
C ASP A 323 4.38 -10.07 21.86
N GLU A 324 5.65 -10.23 22.21
CA GLU A 324 6.40 -11.46 21.95
C GLU A 324 5.91 -12.64 22.80
N GLY A 325 5.38 -12.37 24.01
CA GLY A 325 4.84 -13.41 24.88
C GLY A 325 3.49 -13.91 24.40
N LEU A 326 2.63 -13.00 23.92
CA LEU A 326 1.31 -13.34 23.39
C LEU A 326 1.31 -13.70 21.91
N GLN A 327 2.42 -13.48 21.18
CA GLN A 327 2.57 -13.71 19.75
C GLN A 327 1.45 -13.05 18.92
N ARG A 328 1.07 -11.81 19.27
CA ARG A 328 0.07 -11.02 18.56
C ARG A 328 0.25 -9.52 18.78
N MET A 329 -0.44 -8.74 17.95
CA MET A 329 -0.51 -7.29 18.14
C MET A 329 -1.43 -6.95 19.31
N VAL A 330 -0.99 -5.98 20.16
CA VAL A 330 -1.74 -5.49 21.31
C VAL A 330 -1.95 -3.98 21.26
N SER A 331 -2.99 -3.50 21.93
CA SER A 331 -3.23 -2.07 22.09
C SER A 331 -2.39 -1.48 23.22
N TYR A 332 -2.17 -0.16 23.22
CA TYR A 332 -1.55 0.55 24.34
C TYR A 332 -2.27 0.30 25.67
N ARG A 333 -3.61 0.13 25.63
CA ARG A 333 -4.43 -0.12 26.84
C ARG A 333 -4.17 -1.50 27.41
N GLU A 334 -4.08 -2.52 26.56
CA GLU A 334 -3.74 -3.90 27.00
C GLU A 334 -2.35 -3.94 27.61
N PHE A 335 -1.37 -3.33 26.90
CA PHE A 335 -0.01 -3.21 27.41
C PHE A 335 0.06 -2.53 28.79
N THR A 336 -0.62 -1.39 28.98
CA THR A 336 -0.60 -0.65 30.26
C THR A 336 -1.28 -1.45 31.37
N ARG A 337 -2.35 -2.17 31.07
CA ARG A 337 -3.03 -3.04 32.06
C ARG A 337 -2.16 -4.22 32.47
N ALA A 338 -1.50 -4.88 31.53
CA ALA A 338 -0.59 -5.97 31.83
C ALA A 338 0.59 -5.49 32.68
N ALA A 339 1.16 -4.32 32.37
CA ALA A 339 2.26 -3.73 33.14
C ALA A 339 1.85 -3.26 34.55
N ALA A 340 0.56 -3.01 34.83
CA ALA A 340 0.06 -2.63 36.15
C ALA A 340 -0.35 -3.86 37.00
N ALA A 341 -0.40 -5.04 36.42
CA ALA A 341 -0.75 -6.28 37.08
C ALA A 341 0.47 -7.10 37.54
N VAL A 342 1.67 -6.67 37.16
CA VAL A 342 2.98 -7.19 37.59
C VAL A 342 3.60 -6.27 38.63
#